data_0128bffe65a10485c8e52ddff8ab2564
#
_entry.id   0128bffe65a10485c8e52ddff8ab2564
#
_cell.length_a   1.000
_cell.length_b   1.000
_cell.length_c   1.000
_cell.angle_alpha   90.00
_cell.angle_beta   90.00
_cell.angle_gamma   90.00
#
_symmetry.space_group_name_H-M   'P 1'
#
loop_
_entity.id
_entity.type
_entity.pdbx_description
1 polymer ?
#
loop_
_entity_poly.entity_id
_entity_poly.type
_entity_poly.pdbx_seq_one_letter_code
_entity_poly.pdbx_strand_id
1 'polypeptide(L)'
;IINIQRAWINSHEDSSEKRLMSQALSAMDDGNLVKAERELTKLIKKNPDFVEAWNKRATVRFFNGDFSGSETDVFEVLSREPRHFGAISGLAMINVHMGALREAVKAYEMLLNIHPYAEDAKKFLPKLKKQIGQHEL
;
A
#
# COMPACT_ATOMS: atom_id res chain seq x y z
N ILE A 1 5.50 -35.93 5.86
CA ILE A 1 4.22 -36.35 5.29
C ILE A 1 3.32 -35.12 5.15
N ILE A 2 2.95 -34.80 3.94
CA ILE A 2 2.06 -33.67 3.66
C ILE A 2 0.66 -34.05 4.11
N ASN A 3 0.07 -33.23 4.96
CA ASN A 3 -1.32 -33.42 5.39
C ASN A 3 -2.24 -32.96 4.25
N ILE A 4 -2.79 -33.91 3.53
CA ILE A 4 -3.64 -33.66 2.36
C ILE A 4 -4.90 -32.85 2.73
N GLN A 5 -5.49 -33.11 3.90
CA GLN A 5 -6.66 -32.36 4.36
C GLN A 5 -6.33 -30.89 4.60
N ARG A 6 -5.18 -30.62 5.21
CA ARG A 6 -4.74 -29.24 5.45
C ARG A 6 -4.44 -28.50 4.15
N ALA A 7 -3.81 -29.19 3.20
CA ALA A 7 -3.55 -28.63 1.87
C ALA A 7 -4.86 -28.34 1.14
N TRP A 8 -5.85 -29.21 1.26
CA TRP A 8 -7.17 -29.03 0.64
C TRP A 8 -7.92 -27.84 1.24
N ILE A 9 -7.93 -27.71 2.58
CA ILE A 9 -8.56 -26.58 3.28
C ILE A 9 -7.91 -25.26 2.88
N ASN A 10 -6.58 -25.20 2.88
CA ASN A 10 -5.84 -24.01 2.47
C ASN A 10 -6.11 -23.63 1.02
N SER A 11 -6.20 -24.63 0.14
CA SER A 11 -6.54 -24.43 -1.27
C SER A 11 -7.94 -23.85 -1.44
N HIS A 12 -8.89 -24.24 -0.61
CA HIS A 12 -10.27 -23.74 -0.66
C HIS A 12 -10.38 -22.30 -0.17
N GLU A 13 -9.69 -21.98 0.95
CA GLU A 13 -9.62 -20.62 1.48
C GLU A 13 -8.91 -19.70 0.49
N ASP A 14 -7.77 -20.14 -0.07
CA ASP A 14 -7.03 -19.46 -1.10
C ASP A 14 -7.89 -19.14 -2.32
N SER A 15 -8.77 -20.06 -2.73
CA SER A 15 -9.65 -19.87 -3.88
C SER A 15 -10.60 -18.69 -3.68
N SER A 16 -11.19 -18.58 -2.48
CA SER A 16 -12.10 -17.49 -2.15
C SER A 16 -11.35 -16.15 -2.07
N GLU A 17 -10.18 -16.14 -1.43
CA GLU A 17 -9.35 -14.94 -1.32
C GLU A 17 -8.85 -14.50 -2.69
N LYS A 18 -8.39 -15.44 -3.51
CA LYS A 18 -7.95 -15.15 -4.88
C LYS A 18 -9.07 -14.55 -5.71
N ARG A 19 -10.29 -15.04 -5.56
CA ARG A 19 -11.45 -14.51 -6.28
C ARG A 19 -11.73 -13.06 -5.87
N LEU A 20 -11.73 -12.77 -4.57
CA LEU A 20 -11.96 -11.41 -4.08
C LEU A 20 -10.86 -10.46 -4.56
N MET A 21 -9.61 -10.91 -4.51
CA MET A 21 -8.48 -10.11 -5.02
C MET A 21 -8.61 -9.87 -6.52
N SER A 22 -8.96 -10.90 -7.28
CA SER A 22 -9.14 -10.79 -8.72
C SER A 22 -10.25 -9.81 -9.07
N GLN A 23 -11.37 -9.85 -8.35
CA GLN A 23 -12.48 -8.92 -8.54
C GLN A 23 -12.08 -7.48 -8.20
N ALA A 24 -11.29 -7.31 -7.13
CA ALA A 24 -10.78 -6.00 -6.74
C ALA A 24 -9.84 -5.43 -7.81
N LEU A 25 -8.90 -6.23 -8.30
CA LEU A 25 -7.95 -5.80 -9.32
C LEU A 25 -8.66 -5.44 -10.63
N SER A 26 -9.65 -6.22 -11.03
CA SER A 26 -10.47 -5.93 -12.19
C SER A 26 -11.22 -4.62 -12.04
N ALA A 27 -11.79 -4.37 -10.86
CA ALA A 27 -12.47 -3.12 -10.56
C ALA A 27 -11.51 -1.93 -10.60
N MET A 28 -10.29 -2.10 -10.11
CA MET A 28 -9.24 -1.07 -10.19
C MET A 28 -8.91 -0.73 -11.65
N ASP A 29 -8.73 -1.76 -12.47
CA ASP A 29 -8.44 -1.58 -13.90
C ASP A 29 -9.56 -0.84 -14.62
N ASP A 30 -10.80 -1.09 -14.22
CA ASP A 30 -11.99 -0.44 -14.79
C ASP A 30 -12.21 0.98 -14.23
N GLY A 31 -11.41 1.40 -13.25
CA GLY A 31 -11.60 2.68 -12.59
C GLY A 31 -12.76 2.71 -11.61
N ASN A 32 -13.32 1.54 -11.27
CA ASN A 32 -14.41 1.44 -10.31
C ASN A 32 -13.86 1.32 -8.89
N LEU A 33 -13.48 2.47 -8.33
CA LEU A 33 -12.81 2.51 -7.02
C LEU A 33 -13.74 2.10 -5.88
N VAL A 34 -15.04 2.40 -5.98
CA VAL A 34 -16.02 2.02 -4.96
C VAL A 34 -16.11 0.50 -4.85
N LYS A 35 -16.24 -0.18 -6.00
CA LYS A 35 -16.29 -1.64 -6.02
C LYS A 35 -14.98 -2.25 -5.53
N ALA A 36 -13.84 -1.70 -5.97
CA ALA A 36 -12.53 -2.18 -5.56
C ALA A 36 -12.37 -2.11 -4.05
N GLU A 37 -12.69 -0.98 -3.42
CA GLU A 37 -12.61 -0.83 -1.97
C GLU A 37 -13.52 -1.81 -1.25
N ARG A 38 -14.74 -2.01 -1.76
CA ARG A 38 -15.69 -2.96 -1.15
C ARG A 38 -15.15 -4.39 -1.16
N GLU A 39 -14.61 -4.84 -2.29
CA GLU A 39 -14.07 -6.19 -2.40
C GLU A 39 -12.84 -6.40 -1.54
N LEU A 40 -11.95 -5.39 -1.47
CA LEU A 40 -10.77 -5.43 -0.62
C LEU A 40 -11.15 -5.42 0.87
N THR A 41 -12.17 -4.66 1.24
CA THR A 41 -12.67 -4.64 2.61
C THR A 41 -13.20 -6.02 3.02
N LYS A 42 -13.93 -6.70 2.14
CA LYS A 42 -14.38 -8.07 2.38
C LYS A 42 -13.20 -9.02 2.59
N LEU A 43 -12.17 -8.88 1.74
CA LEU A 43 -10.98 -9.71 1.82
C LEU A 43 -10.23 -9.51 3.14
N ILE A 44 -10.08 -8.25 3.57
CA ILE A 44 -9.42 -7.90 4.83
C ILE A 44 -10.19 -8.48 6.03
N LYS A 45 -11.52 -8.40 6.00
CA LYS A 45 -12.35 -8.99 7.07
C LYS A 45 -12.20 -10.50 7.13
N LYS A 46 -12.07 -11.13 5.98
CA LYS A 46 -11.90 -12.58 5.89
C LYS A 46 -10.50 -13.02 6.35
N ASN A 47 -9.48 -12.26 5.97
CA ASN A 47 -8.09 -12.57 6.31
C ASN A 47 -7.33 -11.27 6.60
N PRO A 48 -7.33 -10.78 7.86
CA PRO A 48 -6.63 -9.55 8.22
C PRO A 48 -5.12 -9.60 8.03
N ASP A 49 -4.53 -10.78 7.88
CA ASP A 49 -3.10 -10.96 7.68
C ASP A 49 -2.71 -11.01 6.20
N PHE A 50 -3.68 -10.85 5.33
CA PHE A 50 -3.41 -10.77 3.89
C PHE A 50 -2.89 -9.36 3.56
N VAL A 51 -1.59 -9.17 3.67
CA VAL A 51 -0.93 -7.87 3.60
C VAL A 51 -1.24 -7.12 2.31
N GLU A 52 -1.25 -7.81 1.17
CA GLU A 52 -1.51 -7.17 -0.12
C GLU A 52 -2.92 -6.59 -0.23
N ALA A 53 -3.88 -7.13 0.50
CA ALA A 53 -5.23 -6.57 0.52
C ALA A 53 -5.23 -5.16 1.15
N TRP A 54 -4.52 -5.00 2.25
CA TRP A 54 -4.32 -3.69 2.87
C TRP A 54 -3.60 -2.73 1.93
N ASN A 55 -2.54 -3.21 1.27
CA ASN A 55 -1.76 -2.39 0.36
C ASN A 55 -2.59 -1.93 -0.85
N LYS A 56 -3.37 -2.82 -1.43
CA LYS A 56 -4.24 -2.48 -2.56
C LYS A 56 -5.35 -1.51 -2.14
N ARG A 57 -5.93 -1.70 -0.95
CA ARG A 57 -6.95 -0.77 -0.47
C ARG A 57 -6.35 0.61 -0.20
N ALA A 58 -5.13 0.67 0.30
CA ALA A 58 -4.42 1.94 0.46
C ALA A 58 -4.30 2.67 -0.89
N THR A 59 -3.95 1.94 -1.94
CA THR A 59 -3.84 2.49 -3.29
C THR A 59 -5.18 3.02 -3.79
N VAL A 60 -6.25 2.25 -3.63
CA VAL A 60 -7.60 2.65 -4.03
C VAL A 60 -8.04 3.91 -3.29
N ARG A 61 -7.83 3.94 -1.98
CA ARG A 61 -8.17 5.10 -1.15
C ARG A 61 -7.37 6.34 -1.54
N PHE A 62 -6.10 6.16 -1.88
CA PHE A 62 -5.25 7.25 -2.36
C PHE A 62 -5.85 7.88 -3.63
N PHE A 63 -6.19 7.07 -4.63
CA PHE A 63 -6.76 7.57 -5.88
C PHE A 63 -8.16 8.16 -5.70
N ASN A 64 -8.86 7.75 -4.65
CA ASN A 64 -10.16 8.31 -4.32
C ASN A 64 -10.07 9.59 -3.45
N GLY A 65 -8.86 10.02 -3.15
CA GLY A 65 -8.63 11.23 -2.35
C GLY A 65 -8.73 11.03 -0.85
N ASP A 66 -8.92 9.80 -0.39
CA ASP A 66 -8.99 9.46 1.03
C ASP A 66 -7.57 9.19 1.55
N PHE A 67 -6.79 10.25 1.72
CA PHE A 67 -5.38 10.13 2.14
C PHE A 67 -5.25 9.61 3.56
N SER A 68 -6.13 10.03 4.45
CA SER A 68 -6.14 9.56 5.84
C SER A 68 -6.42 8.05 5.92
N GLY A 69 -7.42 7.56 5.20
CA GLY A 69 -7.72 6.13 5.12
C GLY A 69 -6.60 5.34 4.47
N SER A 70 -6.00 5.91 3.43
CA SER A 70 -4.84 5.30 2.76
C SER A 70 -3.67 5.14 3.73
N GLU A 71 -3.36 6.18 4.49
CA GLU A 71 -2.28 6.15 5.49
C GLU A 71 -2.53 5.08 6.55
N THR A 72 -3.75 4.97 7.04
CA THR A 72 -4.12 3.95 8.02
C THR A 72 -3.84 2.55 7.47
N ASP A 73 -4.20 2.29 6.22
CA ASP A 73 -3.95 1.01 5.57
C ASP A 73 -2.46 0.74 5.39
N VAL A 74 -1.68 1.76 5.02
CA VAL A 74 -0.23 1.64 4.89
C VAL A 74 0.41 1.24 6.23
N PHE A 75 -0.03 1.83 7.34
CA PHE A 75 0.48 1.47 8.66
C PHE A 75 0.14 0.02 9.02
N GLU A 76 -1.01 -0.49 8.58
CA GLU A 76 -1.34 -1.91 8.76
C GLU A 76 -0.38 -2.80 7.98
N VAL A 77 -0.04 -2.41 6.75
CA VAL A 77 0.96 -3.14 5.96
C VAL A 77 2.31 -3.13 6.68
N LEU A 78 2.77 -1.97 7.11
CA LEU A 78 4.10 -1.81 7.71
C LEU A 78 4.20 -2.45 9.10
N SER A 79 3.08 -2.59 9.82
CA SER A 79 3.06 -3.32 11.09
C SER A 79 3.33 -4.81 10.90
N ARG A 80 2.99 -5.36 9.75
CA ARG A 80 3.19 -6.77 9.41
C ARG A 80 4.48 -6.99 8.61
N GLU A 81 4.78 -6.09 7.70
CA GLU A 81 5.96 -6.15 6.84
C GLU A 81 6.66 -4.78 6.86
N PRO A 82 7.54 -4.53 7.84
CA PRO A 82 8.19 -3.20 8.00
C PRO A 82 9.02 -2.76 6.81
N ARG A 83 9.44 -3.68 5.95
CA ARG A 83 10.25 -3.39 4.77
C ARG A 83 9.46 -3.48 3.46
N HIS A 84 8.15 -3.42 3.55
CA HIS A 84 7.30 -3.51 2.37
C HIS A 84 7.52 -2.29 1.48
N PHE A 85 8.20 -2.52 0.35
CA PHE A 85 8.62 -1.47 -0.58
C PHE A 85 7.45 -0.63 -1.08
N GLY A 86 6.40 -1.29 -1.57
CA GLY A 86 5.23 -0.60 -2.13
C GLY A 86 4.52 0.28 -1.10
N ALA A 87 4.42 -0.18 0.14
CA ALA A 87 3.76 0.57 1.21
C ALA A 87 4.58 1.81 1.60
N ILE A 88 5.90 1.68 1.69
CA ILE A 88 6.79 2.82 2.02
C ILE A 88 6.72 3.86 0.90
N SER A 89 6.76 3.43 -0.35
CA SER A 89 6.60 4.33 -1.50
C SER A 89 5.24 5.03 -1.46
N GLY A 90 4.18 4.29 -1.16
CA GLY A 90 2.84 4.85 -0.99
C GLY A 90 2.77 5.87 0.14
N LEU A 91 3.41 5.58 1.27
CA LEU A 91 3.46 6.52 2.40
C LEU A 91 4.12 7.84 2.00
N ALA A 92 5.21 7.77 1.25
CA ALA A 92 5.88 8.98 0.74
C ALA A 92 4.92 9.82 -0.11
N MET A 93 4.21 9.19 -1.04
CA MET A 93 3.26 9.87 -1.91
C MET A 93 2.07 10.47 -1.14
N ILE A 94 1.55 9.73 -0.16
CA ILE A 94 0.49 10.22 0.71
C ILE A 94 0.93 11.48 1.43
N ASN A 95 2.14 11.47 2.00
CA ASN A 95 2.68 12.60 2.74
C ASN A 95 2.90 13.82 1.84
N VAL A 96 3.34 13.62 0.59
CA VAL A 96 3.44 14.70 -0.38
C VAL A 96 2.08 15.36 -0.60
N HIS A 97 1.04 14.56 -0.81
CA HIS A 97 -0.31 15.07 -1.08
C HIS A 97 -0.95 15.73 0.14
N MET A 98 -0.56 15.30 1.34
CA MET A 98 -1.03 15.92 2.58
C MET A 98 -0.23 17.17 2.97
N GLY A 99 0.80 17.51 2.20
CA GLY A 99 1.68 18.63 2.51
C GLY A 99 2.68 18.35 3.62
N ALA A 100 2.79 17.11 4.07
CA ALA A 100 3.73 16.68 5.11
C ALA A 100 5.10 16.37 4.49
N LEU A 101 5.78 17.41 4.00
CA LEU A 101 6.99 17.24 3.17
C LEU A 101 8.14 16.58 3.93
N ARG A 102 8.32 16.91 5.21
CA ARG A 102 9.39 16.31 6.02
C ARG A 102 9.15 14.81 6.23
N GLU A 103 7.90 14.41 6.43
CA GLU A 103 7.54 13.01 6.56
C GLU A 103 7.72 12.27 5.24
N ALA A 104 7.43 12.93 4.12
CA ALA A 104 7.67 12.38 2.79
C ALA A 104 9.17 12.12 2.56
N VAL A 105 10.03 13.07 2.96
CA VAL A 105 11.49 12.90 2.88
C VAL A 105 11.94 11.69 3.68
N LYS A 106 11.45 11.54 4.92
CA LYS A 106 11.80 10.39 5.76
C LYS A 106 11.41 9.07 5.10
N ALA A 107 10.21 9.02 4.50
CA ALA A 107 9.73 7.82 3.82
C ALA A 107 10.61 7.48 2.62
N TYR A 108 10.97 8.46 1.80
CA TYR A 108 11.85 8.22 0.65
C TYR A 108 13.27 7.83 1.08
N GLU A 109 13.79 8.39 2.16
CA GLU A 109 15.09 7.98 2.70
C GLU A 109 15.06 6.54 3.19
N MET A 110 13.99 6.15 3.87
CA MET A 110 13.77 4.76 4.28
C MET A 110 13.72 3.83 3.07
N LEU A 111 13.02 4.25 2.02
CA LEU A 111 12.91 3.49 0.78
C LEU A 111 14.29 3.25 0.15
N LEU A 112 15.13 4.28 0.10
CA LEU A 112 16.48 4.17 -0.46
C LEU A 112 17.39 3.27 0.39
N ASN A 113 17.18 3.22 1.70
CA ASN A 113 17.92 2.30 2.56
C ASN A 113 17.59 0.84 2.25
N ILE A 114 16.35 0.56 1.88
CA ILE A 114 15.89 -0.79 1.54
C ILE A 114 16.23 -1.13 0.10
N HIS A 115 16.08 -0.15 -0.79
CA HIS A 115 16.26 -0.33 -2.23
C HIS A 115 17.00 0.88 -2.81
N PRO A 116 18.35 0.84 -2.85
CA PRO A 116 19.16 2.01 -3.27
C PRO A 116 18.89 2.50 -4.69
N TYR A 117 18.28 1.69 -5.53
CA TYR A 117 17.97 2.04 -6.91
C TYR A 117 16.51 2.46 -7.13
N ALA A 118 15.76 2.71 -6.06
CA ALA A 118 14.37 3.17 -6.16
C ALA A 118 14.30 4.50 -6.92
N GLU A 119 13.80 4.46 -8.14
CA GLU A 119 13.80 5.60 -9.05
C GLU A 119 12.95 6.76 -8.56
N ASP A 120 11.78 6.47 -8.00
CA ASP A 120 10.90 7.51 -7.45
C ASP A 120 11.59 8.29 -6.34
N ALA A 121 12.24 7.57 -5.41
CA ALA A 121 12.94 8.21 -4.31
C ALA A 121 14.11 9.05 -4.81
N LYS A 122 14.90 8.53 -5.76
CA LYS A 122 16.01 9.28 -6.37
C LYS A 122 15.54 10.55 -7.06
N LYS A 123 14.38 10.48 -7.71
CA LYS A 123 13.82 11.60 -8.47
C LYS A 123 13.23 12.66 -7.54
N PHE A 124 12.40 12.25 -6.58
CA PHE A 124 11.61 13.18 -5.78
C PHE A 124 12.33 13.70 -4.54
N LEU A 125 13.24 12.92 -3.96
CA LEU A 125 13.90 13.31 -2.71
C LEU A 125 14.67 14.64 -2.82
N PRO A 126 15.51 14.87 -3.85
CA PRO A 126 16.19 16.15 -3.97
C PRO A 126 15.22 17.32 -4.15
N LYS A 127 14.13 17.12 -4.89
CA LYS A 127 13.12 18.16 -5.12
C LYS A 127 12.41 18.53 -3.83
N LEU A 128 12.07 17.55 -3.01
CA LEU A 128 11.41 17.78 -1.72
C LEU A 128 12.33 18.51 -0.76
N LYS A 129 13.60 18.12 -0.68
CA LYS A 129 14.58 18.80 0.17
C LYS A 129 14.76 20.26 -0.22
N LYS A 130 14.81 20.54 -1.52
CA LYS A 130 14.90 21.90 -2.03
C LYS A 130 13.65 22.70 -1.66
N GLN A 131 12.49 22.12 -1.81
CA GLN A 131 11.21 22.77 -1.48
C GLN A 131 11.13 23.11 0.01
N ILE A 132 11.55 22.20 0.88
CA ILE A 132 11.60 22.43 2.33
C ILE A 132 12.55 23.57 2.63
N GLY A 133 13.76 23.59 2.05
CA GLY A 133 14.74 24.64 2.24
C GLY A 133 14.23 26.01 1.82
N GLN A 134 13.45 26.09 0.74
CA GLN A 134 12.85 27.34 0.29
C GLN A 134 11.79 27.87 1.28
N HIS A 135 11.05 26.98 1.93
CA HIS A 135 10.04 27.39 2.90
C HIS A 135 10.61 27.79 4.25
N GLU A 136 11.83 27.37 4.56
CA GLU A 136 12.51 27.72 5.82
C GLU A 136 13.29 29.02 5.75
N LEU A 137 13.42 29.57 4.57
CA LEU A 137 14.04 30.90 4.36
C LEU A 137 13.00 32.00 4.50
#